data_8a9e015b4ec0b3b6fc528e4598ce957a
#
_entry.id   8a9e015b4ec0b3b6fc528e4598ce957a
#
_cell.length_a   1.000
_cell.length_b   1.000
_cell.length_c   1.000
_cell.angle_alpha   90.00
_cell.angle_beta   90.00
_cell.angle_gamma   90.00
#
_symmetry.space_group_name_H-M   'P 1'
#
loop_
_entity.id
_entity.type
_entity.pdbx_description
1 polymer ?
#
loop_
_entity_poly.entity_id
_entity_poly.type
_entity_poly.pdbx_seq_one_letter_code
_entity_poly.pdbx_strand_id
1 'polypeptide(L)'
;ETKDYASQCVAYELKNNPTSSPVQIDDWACAYSAETFQEDGAWYTTHIWVTGKSDICFECSFTVAKGSSRNEAEDILRTLKVRTGKEGQEIIPIRLLEIGEVNAAFDWASTTVKKNLTKDFTSQEADIEKLQKLIDGGKIQVNQRVAWESIGLAFGTILENEMEGMTWVSVINGTHEYAALQFGDLLINPAHWVWSKAKAKQPIDLKAEFTRIKEEVEKLL
;
A
#
# COMPACT_ATOMS: atom_id res chain seq x y z
N GLU A 1 -2.99 -19.69 24.26
CA GLU A 1 -1.78 -18.92 24.64
C GLU A 1 -1.26 -18.21 23.38
N THR A 2 -1.44 -16.91 23.29
CA THR A 2 -0.80 -16.10 22.26
C THR A 2 0.70 -16.14 22.55
N LYS A 3 1.46 -16.77 21.67
CA LYS A 3 2.92 -16.77 21.74
C LYS A 3 3.38 -15.33 21.56
N ASP A 4 4.00 -14.74 22.56
CA ASP A 4 4.68 -13.46 22.44
C ASP A 4 5.96 -13.65 21.63
N TYR A 5 5.80 -13.63 20.30
CA TYR A 5 6.87 -13.86 19.35
C TYR A 5 7.89 -12.71 19.37
N ALA A 6 7.42 -11.49 19.57
CA ALA A 6 8.26 -10.31 19.65
C ALA A 6 9.28 -10.41 20.79
N SER A 7 8.84 -10.76 22.01
CA SER A 7 9.75 -10.98 23.14
C SER A 7 10.76 -12.09 22.91
N GLN A 8 10.38 -13.15 22.16
CA GLN A 8 11.31 -14.21 21.79
C GLN A 8 12.39 -13.73 20.81
N CYS A 9 12.03 -12.90 19.81
CA CYS A 9 12.99 -12.31 18.88
C CYS A 9 13.98 -11.39 19.59
N VAL A 10 13.51 -10.51 20.47
CA VAL A 10 14.37 -9.63 21.29
C VAL A 10 15.31 -10.44 22.16
N ALA A 11 14.79 -11.46 22.86
CA ALA A 11 15.60 -12.32 23.70
C ALA A 11 16.64 -13.14 22.89
N TYR A 12 16.26 -13.59 21.70
CA TYR A 12 17.18 -14.30 20.81
C TYR A 12 18.33 -13.38 20.35
N GLU A 13 18.02 -12.15 19.96
CA GLU A 13 19.05 -11.18 19.54
C GLU A 13 19.99 -10.83 20.68
N LEU A 14 19.46 -10.54 21.87
CA LEU A 14 20.28 -10.27 23.08
C LEU A 14 21.19 -11.43 23.47
N LYS A 15 20.77 -12.67 23.21
CA LYS A 15 21.55 -13.87 23.54
C LYS A 15 22.64 -14.17 22.51
N ASN A 16 22.36 -13.96 21.20
CA ASN A 16 23.21 -14.44 20.11
C ASN A 16 24.09 -13.35 19.51
N ASN A 17 23.77 -12.09 19.70
CA ASN A 17 24.57 -10.95 19.27
C ASN A 17 25.27 -10.31 20.49
N PRO A 18 26.59 -10.55 20.69
CA PRO A 18 27.31 -10.04 21.87
C PRO A 18 27.45 -8.51 21.90
N THR A 19 27.17 -7.83 20.79
CA THR A 19 27.16 -6.35 20.74
C THR A 19 25.80 -5.75 21.08
N SER A 20 24.77 -6.58 21.18
CA SER A 20 23.41 -6.14 21.52
C SER A 20 23.26 -5.85 23.02
N SER A 21 22.49 -4.82 23.32
CA SER A 21 22.11 -4.44 24.66
C SER A 21 20.60 -4.14 24.74
N PRO A 22 19.94 -4.40 25.88
CA PRO A 22 18.53 -4.09 26.04
C PRO A 22 18.33 -2.57 26.15
N VAL A 23 17.38 -2.05 25.38
CA VAL A 23 16.97 -0.64 25.40
C VAL A 23 15.44 -0.56 25.41
N GLN A 24 14.90 0.37 26.20
CA GLN A 24 13.48 0.69 26.22
C GLN A 24 13.25 2.03 25.51
N ILE A 25 12.35 2.04 24.52
CA ILE A 25 11.91 3.24 23.80
C ILE A 25 10.40 3.31 23.94
N ASP A 26 9.92 4.10 24.89
CA ASP A 26 8.51 4.16 25.31
C ASP A 26 7.96 2.73 25.56
N ASP A 27 6.98 2.28 24.77
CA ASP A 27 6.37 0.95 24.87
C ASP A 27 7.17 -0.18 24.18
N TRP A 28 8.30 0.16 23.54
CA TRP A 28 9.08 -0.78 22.75
C TRP A 28 10.26 -1.33 23.57
N ALA A 29 10.20 -2.60 23.89
CA ALA A 29 11.36 -3.35 24.40
C ALA A 29 12.22 -3.75 23.20
N CYS A 30 13.47 -3.28 23.13
CA CYS A 30 14.36 -3.50 22.00
C CYS A 30 15.64 -4.22 22.40
N ALA A 31 16.18 -5.02 21.50
CA ALA A 31 17.60 -5.35 21.45
C ALA A 31 18.29 -4.36 20.52
N TYR A 32 19.22 -3.59 21.03
CA TYR A 32 19.94 -2.55 20.29
C TYR A 32 21.39 -2.95 20.07
N SER A 33 21.88 -2.81 18.84
CA SER A 33 23.29 -2.93 18.48
C SER A 33 23.71 -1.78 17.55
N ALA A 34 25.03 -1.60 17.40
CA ALA A 34 25.57 -0.62 16.46
C ALA A 34 26.83 -1.16 15.81
N GLU A 35 26.95 -0.97 14.50
CA GLU A 35 28.11 -1.32 13.70
C GLU A 35 28.69 -0.10 13.04
N THR A 36 30.03 0.04 13.09
CA THR A 36 30.74 1.13 12.41
C THR A 36 31.53 0.56 11.26
N PHE A 37 31.41 1.14 10.09
CA PHE A 37 32.09 0.73 8.86
C PHE A 37 32.57 1.94 8.06
N GLN A 38 33.40 1.68 7.06
CA GLN A 38 33.91 2.70 6.15
C GLN A 38 33.42 2.41 4.73
N GLU A 39 32.91 3.43 4.05
CA GLU A 39 32.46 3.38 2.67
C GLU A 39 32.89 4.67 1.97
N ASP A 40 33.52 4.56 0.80
CA ASP A 40 34.03 5.69 0.00
C ASP A 40 34.90 6.69 0.78
N GLY A 41 35.69 6.19 1.75
CA GLY A 41 36.58 7.00 2.58
C GLY A 41 35.89 7.71 3.76
N ALA A 42 34.58 7.64 3.87
CA ALA A 42 33.81 8.18 5.00
C ALA A 42 33.44 7.07 6.01
N TRP A 43 33.33 7.45 7.28
CA TRP A 43 32.94 6.54 8.35
C TRP A 43 31.49 6.71 8.71
N TYR A 44 30.77 5.58 8.83
CA TYR A 44 29.37 5.51 9.17
C TYR A 44 29.13 4.63 10.37
N THR A 45 28.02 4.81 11.04
CA THR A 45 27.52 3.92 12.07
C THR A 45 26.09 3.54 11.71
N THR A 46 25.81 2.24 11.60
CA THR A 46 24.45 1.71 11.50
C THR A 46 23.98 1.34 12.89
N HIS A 47 22.91 1.95 13.34
CA HIS A 47 22.17 1.63 14.55
C HIS A 47 21.07 0.65 14.21
N ILE A 48 20.92 -0.43 14.97
CA ILE A 48 19.99 -1.52 14.70
C ILE A 48 19.17 -1.76 15.96
N TRP A 49 17.84 -1.81 15.80
CA TRP A 49 16.90 -2.18 16.84
C TRP A 49 16.07 -3.37 16.38
N VAL A 50 16.13 -4.47 17.10
CA VAL A 50 15.20 -5.60 16.96
C VAL A 50 14.13 -5.43 18.03
N THR A 51 12.87 -5.34 17.64
CA THR A 51 11.75 -5.10 18.52
C THR A 51 10.45 -5.68 17.94
N GLY A 52 9.34 -5.51 18.63
CA GLY A 52 8.04 -5.95 18.14
C GLY A 52 6.98 -5.91 19.22
N LYS A 53 5.79 -6.39 18.86
CA LYS A 53 4.65 -6.50 19.80
C LYS A 53 3.80 -7.71 19.40
N SER A 54 3.48 -8.54 20.38
CA SER A 54 2.71 -9.77 20.19
C SER A 54 3.37 -10.75 19.22
N ASP A 55 2.79 -10.98 18.05
CA ASP A 55 3.26 -11.89 17.00
C ASP A 55 4.07 -11.20 15.89
N ILE A 56 4.25 -9.89 15.98
CA ILE A 56 4.99 -9.08 15.00
C ILE A 56 6.37 -8.74 15.56
N CYS A 57 7.42 -9.16 14.86
CA CYS A 57 8.80 -8.78 15.12
C CYS A 57 9.37 -8.07 13.88
N PHE A 58 10.13 -7.01 14.09
CA PHE A 58 10.78 -6.27 13.01
C PHE A 58 12.14 -5.74 13.46
N GLU A 59 12.99 -5.50 12.49
CA GLU A 59 14.27 -4.84 12.64
C GLU A 59 14.20 -3.45 12.01
N CYS A 60 14.67 -2.46 12.76
CA CYS A 60 14.88 -1.11 12.24
C CYS A 60 16.38 -0.83 12.18
N SER A 61 16.88 -0.43 11.03
CA SER A 61 18.26 0.00 10.84
C SER A 61 18.33 1.45 10.40
N PHE A 62 19.27 2.20 10.98
CA PHE A 62 19.46 3.62 10.69
C PHE A 62 20.96 3.92 10.58
N THR A 63 21.40 4.28 9.37
CA THR A 63 22.81 4.56 9.08
C THR A 63 23.06 6.06 9.06
N VAL A 64 24.02 6.52 9.86
CA VAL A 64 24.42 7.92 9.97
C VAL A 64 25.94 8.07 9.89
N ALA A 65 26.41 9.28 9.66
CA ALA A 65 27.84 9.58 9.78
C ALA A 65 28.34 9.24 11.20
N LYS A 66 29.55 8.68 11.31
CA LYS A 66 30.14 8.31 12.60
C LYS A 66 30.17 9.49 13.56
N GLY A 67 29.66 9.29 14.75
CA GLY A 67 29.55 10.33 15.80
C GLY A 67 28.27 11.15 15.78
N SER A 68 27.38 10.91 14.80
CA SER A 68 26.04 11.51 14.82
C SER A 68 25.17 10.85 15.89
N SER A 69 24.17 11.61 16.37
CA SER A 69 23.21 11.10 17.36
C SER A 69 22.23 10.11 16.73
N ARG A 70 21.83 9.10 17.52
CA ARG A 70 20.76 8.17 17.16
C ARG A 70 19.35 8.67 17.55
N ASN A 71 19.25 9.87 18.15
CA ASN A 71 17.97 10.38 18.69
C ASN A 71 16.88 10.48 17.64
N GLU A 72 17.22 10.90 16.41
CA GLU A 72 16.25 11.00 15.32
C GLU A 72 15.63 9.63 14.97
N ALA A 73 16.45 8.55 14.97
CA ALA A 73 15.95 7.20 14.76
C ALA A 73 15.05 6.75 15.92
N GLU A 74 15.42 7.05 17.18
CA GLU A 74 14.58 6.75 18.33
C GLU A 74 13.27 7.54 18.30
N ASP A 75 13.28 8.79 17.84
CA ASP A 75 12.05 9.59 17.67
C ASP A 75 11.13 8.98 16.62
N ILE A 76 11.68 8.44 15.53
CA ILE A 76 10.90 7.69 14.54
C ILE A 76 10.32 6.41 15.16
N LEU A 77 11.12 5.64 15.92
CA LEU A 77 10.64 4.43 16.61
C LEU A 77 9.48 4.71 17.57
N ARG A 78 9.48 5.86 18.27
CA ARG A 78 8.37 6.29 19.16
C ARG A 78 7.06 6.51 18.41
N THR A 79 7.13 6.84 17.12
CA THR A 79 5.92 7.05 16.30
C THR A 79 5.31 5.76 15.77
N LEU A 80 6.04 4.63 15.85
CA LEU A 80 5.56 3.34 15.34
C LEU A 80 4.35 2.85 16.15
N LYS A 81 3.38 2.34 15.41
CA LYS A 81 2.18 1.69 15.98
C LYS A 81 1.98 0.35 15.31
N VAL A 82 1.88 -0.71 16.13
CA VAL A 82 1.43 -2.00 15.62
C VAL A 82 -0.09 -1.99 15.58
N ARG A 83 -0.63 -2.24 14.42
CA ARG A 83 -2.06 -2.44 14.24
C ARG A 83 -2.39 -3.89 14.57
N THR A 84 -3.14 -4.09 15.60
CA THR A 84 -3.71 -5.41 15.91
C THR A 84 -4.95 -5.59 15.05
N GLY A 85 -4.93 -6.55 14.12
CA GLY A 85 -5.90 -6.76 13.06
C GLY A 85 -7.34 -7.10 13.50
N LYS A 86 -7.84 -6.53 14.58
CA LYS A 86 -9.17 -6.80 15.12
C LYS A 86 -10.11 -5.61 15.22
N GLU A 87 -9.68 -4.40 14.95
CA GLU A 87 -10.53 -3.24 15.10
C GLU A 87 -10.73 -2.52 13.76
N GLY A 88 -11.92 -2.74 13.19
CA GLY A 88 -12.55 -1.88 12.22
C GLY A 88 -11.77 -1.51 10.96
N GLN A 89 -12.49 -1.11 9.97
CA GLN A 89 -11.94 -0.48 8.77
C GLN A 89 -11.54 0.96 9.11
N GLU A 90 -10.28 1.32 8.87
CA GLU A 90 -9.76 2.68 9.00
C GLU A 90 -9.56 3.29 7.61
N ILE A 91 -10.02 4.51 7.42
CA ILE A 91 -9.85 5.28 6.18
C ILE A 91 -8.97 6.47 6.51
N ILE A 92 -7.86 6.59 5.79
CA ILE A 92 -6.88 7.67 5.99
C ILE A 92 -6.52 8.30 4.64
N PRO A 93 -5.94 9.51 4.63
CA PRO A 93 -5.40 10.09 3.41
C PRO A 93 -4.50 9.10 2.69
N ILE A 94 -4.55 9.11 1.36
CA ILE A 94 -3.79 8.16 0.55
C ILE A 94 -2.28 8.25 0.87
N ARG A 95 -1.64 7.11 1.07
CA ARG A 95 -0.21 7.02 1.39
C ARG A 95 0.61 6.83 0.12
N LEU A 96 1.92 7.06 0.22
CA LEU A 96 2.86 6.92 -0.89
C LEU A 96 2.85 5.54 -1.55
N LEU A 97 2.60 4.47 -0.77
CA LEU A 97 2.53 3.12 -1.30
C LEU A 97 1.36 2.97 -2.27
N GLU A 98 0.16 3.35 -1.84
CA GLU A 98 -1.05 3.26 -2.66
C GLU A 98 -1.04 4.27 -3.82
N ILE A 99 -0.45 5.45 -3.65
CA ILE A 99 -0.17 6.38 -4.78
C ILE A 99 0.69 5.67 -5.82
N GLY A 100 1.75 4.96 -5.38
CA GLY A 100 2.61 4.19 -6.27
C GLY A 100 1.85 3.11 -7.05
N GLU A 101 0.92 2.41 -6.40
CA GLU A 101 0.06 1.40 -7.04
C GLU A 101 -0.88 2.01 -8.09
N VAL A 102 -1.52 3.13 -7.77
CA VAL A 102 -2.41 3.86 -8.70
C VAL A 102 -1.63 4.35 -9.90
N ASN A 103 -0.45 4.96 -9.70
CA ASN A 103 0.41 5.44 -10.78
C ASN A 103 0.90 4.28 -11.67
N ALA A 104 1.34 3.18 -11.07
CA ALA A 104 1.77 1.99 -11.82
C ALA A 104 0.63 1.39 -12.67
N ALA A 105 -0.60 1.42 -12.15
CA ALA A 105 -1.79 0.97 -12.89
C ALA A 105 -2.13 1.91 -14.05
N PHE A 106 -2.01 3.21 -13.87
CA PHE A 106 -2.16 4.20 -14.95
C PHE A 106 -1.13 3.97 -16.05
N ASP A 107 0.15 3.81 -15.72
CA ASP A 107 1.23 3.55 -16.66
C ASP A 107 1.03 2.22 -17.40
N TRP A 108 0.58 1.21 -16.70
CA TRP A 108 0.24 -0.08 -17.29
C TRP A 108 -0.92 0.06 -18.29
N ALA A 109 -1.99 0.78 -17.94
CA ALA A 109 -3.13 1.03 -18.81
C ALA A 109 -2.71 1.83 -20.06
N SER A 110 -1.95 2.92 -19.88
CA SER A 110 -1.39 3.73 -20.97
C SER A 110 -0.58 2.89 -21.95
N THR A 111 0.35 2.09 -21.44
CA THR A 111 1.20 1.21 -22.25
C THR A 111 0.36 0.15 -22.99
N THR A 112 -0.59 -0.47 -22.26
CA THR A 112 -1.40 -1.56 -22.81
C THR A 112 -2.42 -1.07 -23.84
N VAL A 113 -3.05 0.07 -23.61
CA VAL A 113 -3.96 0.73 -24.57
C VAL A 113 -3.19 1.13 -25.81
N LYS A 114 -2.01 1.77 -25.66
CA LYS A 114 -1.16 2.16 -26.79
C LYS A 114 -0.75 0.96 -27.63
N LYS A 115 -0.30 -0.12 -26.99
CA LYS A 115 0.14 -1.35 -27.66
C LYS A 115 -0.97 -2.08 -28.40
N ASN A 116 -2.17 -2.17 -27.81
CA ASN A 116 -3.26 -2.99 -28.36
C ASN A 116 -4.24 -2.21 -29.25
N LEU A 117 -4.42 -0.91 -29.00
CA LEU A 117 -5.41 -0.08 -29.69
C LEU A 117 -4.81 1.08 -30.48
N THR A 118 -3.50 1.32 -30.37
CA THR A 118 -2.80 2.46 -31.03
C THR A 118 -3.41 3.81 -30.61
N LYS A 119 -3.91 3.90 -29.38
CA LYS A 119 -4.54 5.09 -28.80
C LYS A 119 -3.85 5.48 -27.50
N ASP A 120 -4.00 6.73 -27.09
CA ASP A 120 -3.51 7.20 -25.81
C ASP A 120 -4.58 6.98 -24.72
N PHE A 121 -4.15 6.83 -23.48
CA PHE A 121 -4.98 6.75 -22.28
C PHE A 121 -4.72 7.99 -21.45
N THR A 122 -5.77 8.73 -21.10
CA THR A 122 -5.69 10.06 -20.45
C THR A 122 -6.58 10.15 -19.20
N SER A 123 -7.14 9.05 -18.75
CA SER A 123 -8.06 8.95 -17.61
C SER A 123 -9.31 9.82 -17.75
N GLN A 124 -9.85 9.94 -18.95
CA GLN A 124 -11.12 10.62 -19.22
C GLN A 124 -12.25 9.61 -19.47
N GLU A 125 -13.51 10.04 -19.41
CA GLU A 125 -14.68 9.17 -19.65
C GLU A 125 -14.57 8.37 -20.95
N ALA A 126 -14.03 8.99 -22.04
CA ALA A 126 -13.82 8.32 -23.31
C ALA A 126 -12.85 7.12 -23.24
N ASP A 127 -12.05 7.03 -22.19
CA ASP A 127 -11.11 5.93 -21.97
C ASP A 127 -11.77 4.67 -21.40
N ILE A 128 -12.98 4.77 -20.88
CA ILE A 128 -13.78 3.62 -20.42
C ILE A 128 -13.92 2.59 -21.54
N GLU A 129 -14.23 3.05 -22.76
CA GLU A 129 -14.34 2.14 -23.92
C GLU A 129 -12.99 1.48 -24.26
N LYS A 130 -11.86 2.16 -24.02
CA LYS A 130 -10.55 1.58 -24.27
C LYS A 130 -10.23 0.47 -23.27
N LEU A 131 -10.50 0.69 -21.99
CA LEU A 131 -10.38 -0.34 -20.97
C LEU A 131 -11.33 -1.51 -21.23
N GLN A 132 -12.59 -1.22 -21.60
CA GLN A 132 -13.56 -2.26 -21.95
C GLN A 132 -13.07 -3.14 -23.11
N LYS A 133 -12.50 -2.55 -24.16
CA LYS A 133 -11.89 -3.30 -25.28
C LYS A 133 -10.72 -4.18 -24.87
N LEU A 134 -9.96 -3.81 -23.85
CA LEU A 134 -8.91 -4.68 -23.30
C LEU A 134 -9.52 -5.90 -22.60
N ILE A 135 -10.60 -5.71 -21.85
CA ILE A 135 -11.35 -6.77 -21.18
C ILE A 135 -11.95 -7.74 -22.21
N ASP A 136 -12.71 -7.19 -23.16
CA ASP A 136 -13.44 -7.95 -24.19
C ASP A 136 -12.50 -8.68 -25.17
N GLY A 137 -11.29 -8.16 -25.32
CA GLY A 137 -10.25 -8.77 -26.18
C GLY A 137 -9.75 -10.13 -25.70
N GLY A 138 -10.11 -10.56 -24.48
CA GLY A 138 -9.84 -11.90 -23.95
C GLY A 138 -8.35 -12.24 -23.78
N LYS A 139 -7.46 -11.25 -23.88
CA LYS A 139 -6.02 -11.46 -23.78
C LYS A 139 -5.53 -11.57 -22.34
N ILE A 140 -6.30 -11.04 -21.39
CA ILE A 140 -5.99 -11.09 -19.97
C ILE A 140 -6.59 -12.35 -19.39
N GLN A 141 -5.74 -13.25 -18.94
CA GLN A 141 -6.19 -14.51 -18.34
C GLN A 141 -6.66 -14.30 -16.90
N VAL A 142 -7.58 -15.15 -16.44
CA VAL A 142 -8.17 -15.05 -15.10
C VAL A 142 -7.12 -15.11 -13.97
N ASN A 143 -6.00 -15.79 -14.16
CA ASN A 143 -4.92 -15.87 -13.17
C ASN A 143 -4.00 -14.64 -13.14
N GLN A 144 -4.14 -13.71 -14.05
CA GLN A 144 -3.36 -12.46 -14.10
C GLN A 144 -3.98 -11.39 -13.19
N ARG A 145 -4.05 -11.66 -11.90
CA ARG A 145 -4.67 -10.79 -10.90
C ARG A 145 -4.21 -9.34 -11.00
N VAL A 146 -2.90 -9.10 -11.07
CA VAL A 146 -2.32 -7.76 -11.15
C VAL A 146 -2.85 -6.98 -12.36
N ALA A 147 -3.01 -7.62 -13.52
CA ALA A 147 -3.56 -6.96 -14.71
C ALA A 147 -5.02 -6.56 -14.52
N TRP A 148 -5.84 -7.41 -13.87
CA TRP A 148 -7.23 -7.08 -13.55
C TRP A 148 -7.35 -5.96 -12.53
N GLU A 149 -6.53 -5.98 -11.47
CA GLU A 149 -6.46 -4.91 -10.49
C GLU A 149 -5.99 -3.60 -11.11
N SER A 150 -5.02 -3.66 -12.04
CA SER A 150 -4.58 -2.47 -12.81
C SER A 150 -5.70 -1.87 -13.66
N ILE A 151 -6.55 -2.69 -14.29
CA ILE A 151 -7.74 -2.18 -14.99
C ILE A 151 -8.66 -1.44 -14.00
N GLY A 152 -8.88 -2.04 -12.82
CA GLY A 152 -9.72 -1.42 -11.80
C GLY A 152 -9.17 -0.10 -11.31
N LEU A 153 -7.88 -0.02 -10.97
CA LEU A 153 -7.24 1.23 -10.54
C LEU A 153 -7.23 2.28 -11.65
N ALA A 154 -6.94 1.88 -12.91
CA ALA A 154 -7.03 2.78 -14.06
C ALA A 154 -8.45 3.28 -14.31
N PHE A 155 -9.47 2.46 -14.11
CA PHE A 155 -10.87 2.90 -14.10
C PHE A 155 -11.14 3.87 -12.95
N GLY A 156 -10.55 3.63 -11.78
CA GLY A 156 -10.62 4.54 -10.64
C GLY A 156 -10.05 5.93 -10.95
N THR A 157 -8.95 6.04 -11.72
CA THR A 157 -8.42 7.35 -12.12
C THR A 157 -9.38 8.12 -13.04
N ILE A 158 -10.20 7.42 -13.83
CA ILE A 158 -11.28 8.07 -14.61
C ILE A 158 -12.36 8.59 -13.68
N LEU A 159 -12.79 7.80 -12.68
CA LEU A 159 -13.79 8.21 -11.70
C LEU A 159 -13.35 9.46 -10.93
N GLU A 160 -12.12 9.50 -10.46
CA GLU A 160 -11.54 10.66 -9.77
C GLU A 160 -11.56 11.92 -10.66
N ASN A 161 -11.13 11.80 -11.92
CA ASN A 161 -11.06 12.93 -12.84
C ASN A 161 -12.44 13.47 -13.27
N GLU A 162 -13.45 12.60 -13.37
CA GLU A 162 -14.77 12.96 -13.89
C GLU A 162 -15.78 13.32 -12.81
N MET A 163 -15.47 13.06 -11.53
CA MET A 163 -16.37 13.29 -10.40
C MET A 163 -15.71 14.23 -9.40
N GLU A 164 -16.06 15.52 -9.47
CA GLU A 164 -15.52 16.54 -8.58
C GLU A 164 -15.77 16.17 -7.10
N GLY A 165 -14.72 16.22 -6.28
CA GLY A 165 -14.77 15.87 -4.87
C GLY A 165 -14.53 14.39 -4.56
N MET A 166 -14.43 13.52 -5.57
CA MET A 166 -13.97 12.15 -5.40
C MET A 166 -12.45 12.12 -5.23
N THR A 167 -11.96 11.45 -4.19
CA THR A 167 -10.53 11.41 -3.86
C THR A 167 -10.06 10.02 -3.51
N TRP A 168 -8.78 9.74 -3.81
CA TRP A 168 -8.15 8.51 -3.35
C TRP A 168 -7.86 8.55 -1.86
N VAL A 169 -8.09 7.43 -1.20
CA VAL A 169 -7.79 7.18 0.21
C VAL A 169 -7.10 5.84 0.38
N SER A 170 -6.37 5.67 1.47
CA SER A 170 -5.89 4.36 1.91
C SER A 170 -6.89 3.77 2.88
N VAL A 171 -7.31 2.55 2.60
CA VAL A 171 -8.18 1.76 3.48
C VAL A 171 -7.35 0.68 4.13
N ILE A 172 -7.47 0.61 5.45
CA ILE A 172 -6.79 -0.40 6.27
C ILE A 172 -7.87 -1.23 6.94
N ASN A 173 -7.88 -2.52 6.62
CA ASN A 173 -8.83 -3.46 7.19
C ASN A 173 -8.07 -4.70 7.70
N GLY A 174 -7.72 -4.67 8.97
CA GLY A 174 -6.86 -5.68 9.57
C GLY A 174 -5.47 -5.65 8.95
N THR A 175 -5.07 -6.75 8.31
CA THR A 175 -3.79 -6.89 7.61
C THR A 175 -3.88 -6.49 6.12
N HIS A 176 -5.07 -6.14 5.64
CA HIS A 176 -5.29 -5.77 4.25
C HIS A 176 -5.29 -4.25 4.11
N GLU A 177 -4.45 -3.76 3.24
CA GLU A 177 -4.32 -2.35 2.91
C GLU A 177 -4.49 -2.19 1.40
N TYR A 178 -5.23 -1.15 0.98
CA TYR A 178 -5.49 -0.92 -0.44
C TYR A 178 -5.94 0.52 -0.72
N ALA A 179 -5.72 0.97 -1.97
CA ALA A 179 -6.28 2.20 -2.47
C ALA A 179 -7.80 2.06 -2.72
N ALA A 180 -8.57 3.05 -2.30
CA ALA A 180 -9.99 3.17 -2.60
C ALA A 180 -10.33 4.62 -2.97
N LEU A 181 -11.46 4.82 -3.64
CA LEU A 181 -12.03 6.14 -3.89
C LEU A 181 -13.08 6.44 -2.84
N GLN A 182 -13.09 7.67 -2.35
CA GLN A 182 -14.06 8.15 -1.38
C GLN A 182 -14.77 9.42 -1.91
N PHE A 183 -16.09 9.46 -1.72
CA PHE A 183 -16.93 10.63 -1.90
C PHE A 183 -17.97 10.67 -0.78
N GLY A 184 -17.84 11.59 0.18
CA GLY A 184 -18.66 11.56 1.38
C GLY A 184 -18.55 10.19 2.10
N ASP A 185 -19.69 9.53 2.29
CA ASP A 185 -19.77 8.20 2.89
C ASP A 185 -19.62 7.05 1.86
N LEU A 186 -19.61 7.38 0.57
CA LEU A 186 -19.40 6.39 -0.49
C LEU A 186 -17.93 5.99 -0.56
N LEU A 187 -17.65 4.69 -0.44
CA LEU A 187 -16.31 4.10 -0.56
C LEU A 187 -16.31 3.04 -1.65
N ILE A 188 -15.41 3.17 -2.62
CA ILE A 188 -15.32 2.32 -3.80
C ILE A 188 -13.91 1.73 -3.86
N ASN A 189 -13.81 0.40 -3.95
CA ASN A 189 -12.56 -0.30 -4.27
C ASN A 189 -12.61 -0.80 -5.73
N PRO A 190 -12.16 -0.01 -6.71
CA PRO A 190 -12.30 -0.35 -8.11
C PRO A 190 -11.42 -1.55 -8.51
N ALA A 191 -10.25 -1.72 -7.89
CA ALA A 191 -9.38 -2.87 -8.11
C ALA A 191 -10.07 -4.18 -7.71
N HIS A 192 -10.62 -4.23 -6.50
CA HIS A 192 -11.33 -5.39 -6.01
C HIS A 192 -12.60 -5.67 -6.82
N TRP A 193 -13.34 -4.64 -7.20
CA TRP A 193 -14.57 -4.80 -7.99
C TRP A 193 -14.29 -5.48 -9.34
N VAL A 194 -13.28 -5.03 -10.08
CA VAL A 194 -12.90 -5.65 -11.36
C VAL A 194 -12.35 -7.06 -11.15
N TRP A 195 -11.43 -7.22 -10.19
CA TRP A 195 -10.81 -8.51 -9.93
C TRP A 195 -11.83 -9.57 -9.48
N SER A 196 -12.75 -9.24 -8.57
CA SER A 196 -13.75 -10.18 -8.06
C SER A 196 -14.67 -10.70 -9.16
N LYS A 197 -15.11 -9.82 -10.08
CA LYS A 197 -15.89 -10.21 -11.25
C LYS A 197 -15.11 -11.08 -12.23
N ALA A 198 -13.87 -10.71 -12.55
CA ALA A 198 -13.00 -11.50 -13.41
C ALA A 198 -12.77 -12.92 -12.84
N LYS A 199 -12.45 -13.00 -11.55
CA LYS A 199 -12.26 -14.27 -10.83
C LYS A 199 -13.52 -15.13 -10.85
N ALA A 200 -14.69 -14.52 -10.67
CA ALA A 200 -15.99 -15.20 -10.70
C ALA A 200 -16.49 -15.45 -12.13
N LYS A 201 -15.75 -15.07 -13.17
CA LYS A 201 -16.15 -15.13 -14.59
C LYS A 201 -17.49 -14.43 -14.85
N GLN A 202 -17.76 -13.36 -14.12
CA GLN A 202 -18.93 -12.51 -14.30
C GLN A 202 -18.66 -11.42 -15.35
N PRO A 203 -19.69 -10.92 -16.05
CA PRO A 203 -19.54 -9.80 -16.95
C PRO A 203 -19.03 -8.57 -16.24
N ILE A 204 -18.08 -7.87 -16.87
CA ILE A 204 -17.55 -6.58 -16.42
C ILE A 204 -18.00 -5.55 -17.44
N ASP A 205 -18.87 -4.63 -17.02
CA ASP A 205 -19.34 -3.49 -17.83
C ASP A 205 -18.91 -2.21 -17.09
N LEU A 206 -17.79 -1.65 -17.54
CA LEU A 206 -17.23 -0.43 -16.94
C LEU A 206 -18.12 0.80 -17.17
N LYS A 207 -18.86 0.85 -18.28
CA LYS A 207 -19.73 1.99 -18.56
C LYS A 207 -20.97 1.97 -17.67
N ALA A 208 -21.58 0.80 -17.48
CA ALA A 208 -22.69 0.65 -16.57
C ALA A 208 -22.27 0.97 -15.12
N GLU A 209 -21.08 0.52 -14.70
CA GLU A 209 -20.57 0.82 -13.37
C GLU A 209 -20.25 2.31 -13.19
N PHE A 210 -19.67 2.96 -14.19
CA PHE A 210 -19.45 4.40 -14.18
C PHE A 210 -20.75 5.18 -13.99
N THR A 211 -21.78 4.83 -14.77
CA THR A 211 -23.11 5.47 -14.66
C THR A 211 -23.71 5.26 -13.27
N ARG A 212 -23.65 4.05 -12.74
CA ARG A 212 -24.15 3.72 -11.40
C ARG A 212 -23.47 4.57 -10.31
N ILE A 213 -22.13 4.66 -10.37
CA ILE A 213 -21.36 5.45 -9.39
C ILE A 213 -21.70 6.93 -9.52
N LYS A 214 -21.79 7.45 -10.75
CA LYS A 214 -22.16 8.85 -11.00
C LYS A 214 -23.53 9.20 -10.41
N GLU A 215 -24.53 8.33 -10.60
CA GLU A 215 -25.85 8.50 -10.00
C GLU A 215 -25.83 8.45 -8.46
N GLU A 216 -24.94 7.65 -7.86
CA GLU A 216 -24.78 7.63 -6.41
C GLU A 216 -24.10 8.90 -5.89
N VAL A 217 -23.11 9.41 -6.58
CA VAL A 217 -22.47 10.70 -6.24
C VAL A 217 -23.44 11.84 -6.36
N GLU A 218 -24.26 11.91 -7.44
CA GLU A 218 -25.28 12.94 -7.64
C GLU A 218 -26.35 12.95 -6.53
N LYS A 219 -26.64 11.83 -5.89
CA LYS A 219 -27.57 11.75 -4.74
C LYS A 219 -26.97 12.26 -3.44
N LEU A 220 -25.66 12.36 -3.36
CA LEU A 220 -24.93 12.82 -2.16
C LEU A 220 -24.57 14.31 -2.21
N LEU A 221 -24.75 14.97 -3.36
CA LEU A 221 -24.63 16.41 -3.58
C LEU A 221 -25.91 17.15 -3.18
#